data_e71b4c41177b1e834f02b7c9de10ec10
#
_entry.id   e71b4c41177b1e834f02b7c9de10ec10
#
_cell.length_a   1.000
_cell.length_b   1.000
_cell.length_c   1.000
_cell.angle_alpha   90.00
_cell.angle_beta   90.00
_cell.angle_gamma   90.00
#
_symmetry.space_group_name_H-M   'P 1'
#
loop_
_entity.id
_entity.type
_entity.pdbx_description
1 polymer ?
#
loop_
_entity_poly.entity_id
_entity_poly.type
_entity_poly.pdbx_seq_one_letter_code
_entity_poly.pdbx_strand_id
1 'polypeptide(L)'
;MSNKIIRVESSDIVSAVFGSYDTNLDIIEKKFSVTVHNRVTEDGGEAIVVSGDDEDALALASETLRYLVKMAKYNGNITDQSVIYVCDTVMSGRSSELETLGDDTICVTMKGKPIKAKTIGQKQYVNSIKKNTIVLGVGPAGTGKTFLAVAMAVKALREKQVSRIILTRPAIEAGEKLGFLPGDLQSKIDPYLRPLYDALFEMMGAENYQRQVEKGVIEVAPLAYMRGRTLDDSFIILDEAQNCTPEQMKMFLTRLGFNSKAVVTGDLTQTDLPSGQKSGLAEAVKILSDIEDIEIHTFTERDVVRHKLVQKIILAYEKFDREKKEKAEARKNADGKKTFVRKDN
;
A
#
# COMPACT_ATOMS: atom_id res chain seq x y z
N MET A 1 -13.89 31.65 -22.91
CA MET A 1 -14.01 30.24 -22.47
C MET A 1 -13.58 29.32 -23.61
N SER A 2 -12.51 28.60 -23.45
CA SER A 2 -12.10 27.55 -24.36
C SER A 2 -12.70 26.20 -23.96
N ASN A 3 -12.96 25.33 -24.94
CA ASN A 3 -13.56 24.02 -24.68
C ASN A 3 -12.68 22.90 -25.25
N LYS A 4 -12.55 21.81 -24.53
CA LYS A 4 -11.98 20.55 -25.01
C LYS A 4 -13.00 19.44 -24.95
N ILE A 5 -13.04 18.60 -25.99
CA ILE A 5 -14.01 17.51 -26.14
C ILE A 5 -13.26 16.19 -26.09
N ILE A 6 -13.72 15.27 -25.25
CA ILE A 6 -13.20 13.92 -25.07
C ILE A 6 -14.30 12.95 -25.50
N ARG A 7 -14.15 12.26 -26.63
CA ARG A 7 -15.09 11.25 -27.09
C ARG A 7 -15.02 10.00 -26.20
N VAL A 8 -16.20 9.46 -25.88
CA VAL A 8 -16.35 8.28 -25.02
C VAL A 8 -17.22 7.25 -25.74
N GLU A 9 -16.90 5.98 -25.56
CA GLU A 9 -17.54 4.89 -26.32
C GLU A 9 -18.94 4.54 -25.84
N SER A 10 -19.25 4.82 -24.56
CA SER A 10 -20.55 4.50 -23.96
C SER A 10 -20.90 5.41 -22.78
N SER A 11 -22.20 5.54 -22.49
CA SER A 11 -22.71 6.22 -21.31
C SER A 11 -22.29 5.57 -19.99
N ASP A 12 -22.05 4.25 -19.99
CA ASP A 12 -21.57 3.53 -18.81
C ASP A 12 -20.17 4.01 -18.38
N ILE A 13 -19.30 4.28 -19.37
CA ILE A 13 -17.96 4.83 -19.11
C ILE A 13 -18.09 6.25 -18.56
N VAL A 14 -18.99 7.08 -19.13
CA VAL A 14 -19.26 8.44 -18.60
C VAL A 14 -19.72 8.35 -17.15
N SER A 15 -20.69 7.49 -16.85
CA SER A 15 -21.21 7.28 -15.51
C SER A 15 -20.13 6.81 -14.54
N ALA A 16 -19.24 5.91 -14.97
CA ALA A 16 -18.12 5.43 -14.17
C ALA A 16 -17.09 6.54 -13.88
N VAL A 17 -16.82 7.42 -14.85
CA VAL A 17 -15.91 8.57 -14.70
C VAL A 17 -16.52 9.61 -13.77
N PHE A 18 -17.80 9.92 -13.93
CA PHE A 18 -18.51 10.93 -13.14
C PHE A 18 -18.72 10.48 -11.70
N GLY A 19 -18.87 9.18 -11.49
CA GLY A 19 -19.12 8.60 -10.18
C GLY A 19 -20.58 8.78 -9.73
N SER A 20 -20.91 8.20 -8.58
CA SER A 20 -22.25 8.34 -8.02
C SER A 20 -22.52 9.79 -7.64
N TYR A 21 -23.65 10.35 -8.13
CA TYR A 21 -24.03 11.75 -7.90
C TYR A 21 -22.94 12.76 -8.33
N ASP A 22 -22.21 12.46 -9.40
CA ASP A 22 -21.16 13.31 -9.99
C ASP A 22 -20.02 13.70 -9.02
N THR A 23 -19.83 12.92 -7.96
CA THR A 23 -18.82 13.21 -6.92
C THR A 23 -17.40 13.29 -7.46
N ASN A 24 -17.09 12.54 -8.52
CA ASN A 24 -15.79 12.58 -9.17
C ASN A 24 -15.60 13.86 -9.98
N LEU A 25 -16.67 14.39 -10.60
CA LEU A 25 -16.64 15.68 -11.31
C LEU A 25 -16.32 16.82 -10.37
N ASP A 26 -17.00 16.88 -9.24
CA ASP A 26 -16.77 17.88 -8.19
C ASP A 26 -15.29 17.99 -7.79
N ILE A 27 -14.58 16.84 -7.76
CA ILE A 27 -13.16 16.82 -7.44
C ILE A 27 -12.33 17.45 -8.54
N ILE A 28 -12.61 17.10 -9.80
CA ILE A 28 -11.89 17.59 -10.98
C ILE A 28 -12.14 19.08 -11.16
N GLU A 29 -13.40 19.51 -11.13
CA GLU A 29 -13.80 20.90 -11.30
C GLU A 29 -13.18 21.81 -10.25
N LYS A 30 -13.23 21.42 -8.97
CA LYS A 30 -12.60 22.18 -7.88
C LYS A 30 -11.08 22.22 -7.97
N LYS A 31 -10.46 21.14 -8.46
CA LYS A 31 -8.99 21.03 -8.47
C LYS A 31 -8.36 21.82 -9.61
N PHE A 32 -9.02 21.88 -10.75
CA PHE A 32 -8.55 22.58 -11.95
C PHE A 32 -9.29 23.88 -12.24
N SER A 33 -10.33 24.23 -11.47
CA SER A 33 -11.18 25.43 -11.72
C SER A 33 -11.78 25.43 -13.14
N VAL A 34 -12.32 24.29 -13.56
CA VAL A 34 -12.97 24.06 -14.84
C VAL A 34 -14.42 23.61 -14.62
N THR A 35 -15.22 23.62 -15.69
CA THR A 35 -16.56 23.02 -15.70
C THR A 35 -16.55 21.80 -16.60
N VAL A 36 -17.16 20.71 -16.17
CA VAL A 36 -17.20 19.43 -16.90
C VAL A 36 -18.66 18.98 -17.04
N HIS A 37 -19.07 18.65 -18.26
CA HIS A 37 -20.43 18.13 -18.49
C HIS A 37 -20.41 17.04 -19.58
N ASN A 38 -21.45 16.21 -19.57
CA ASN A 38 -21.71 15.26 -20.64
C ASN A 38 -22.41 15.92 -21.81
N ARG A 39 -22.11 15.48 -23.03
CA ARG A 39 -22.78 15.89 -24.27
C ARG A 39 -22.95 14.70 -25.20
N VAL A 40 -24.15 14.56 -25.75
CA VAL A 40 -24.36 13.64 -26.88
C VAL A 40 -23.90 14.33 -28.14
N THR A 41 -23.08 13.65 -28.93
CA THR A 41 -22.55 14.15 -30.21
C THR A 41 -23.60 13.98 -31.33
N GLU A 42 -23.47 14.71 -32.44
CA GLU A 42 -24.42 14.68 -33.56
C GLU A 42 -24.59 13.30 -34.21
N ASP A 43 -23.56 12.46 -34.09
CA ASP A 43 -23.53 11.05 -34.56
C ASP A 43 -24.09 10.09 -33.49
N GLY A 44 -24.68 10.59 -32.39
CA GLY A 44 -25.28 9.77 -31.33
C GLY A 44 -24.26 9.18 -30.34
N GLY A 45 -22.98 9.57 -30.42
CA GLY A 45 -21.94 9.16 -29.49
C GLY A 45 -21.95 10.01 -28.21
N GLU A 46 -21.19 9.56 -27.21
CA GLU A 46 -21.02 10.28 -25.94
C GLU A 46 -19.70 11.08 -25.95
N ALA A 47 -19.72 12.25 -25.33
CA ALA A 47 -18.54 13.06 -25.14
C ALA A 47 -18.55 13.79 -23.78
N ILE A 48 -17.39 13.91 -23.17
CA ILE A 48 -17.15 14.75 -22.01
C ILE A 48 -16.57 16.07 -22.51
N VAL A 49 -17.23 17.18 -22.18
CA VAL A 49 -16.82 18.54 -22.52
C VAL A 49 -16.23 19.19 -21.28
N VAL A 50 -15.03 19.73 -21.43
CA VAL A 50 -14.35 20.50 -20.39
C VAL A 50 -14.25 21.94 -20.83
N SER A 51 -14.67 22.88 -20.01
CA SER A 51 -14.71 24.31 -20.28
C SER A 51 -13.95 25.08 -19.22
N GLY A 52 -13.16 26.06 -19.61
CA GLY A 52 -12.42 26.92 -18.69
C GLY A 52 -11.78 28.10 -19.38
N ASP A 53 -11.32 29.07 -18.58
CA ASP A 53 -10.66 30.29 -19.08
C ASP A 53 -9.13 30.14 -19.11
N ASP A 54 -8.57 29.28 -18.26
CA ASP A 54 -7.13 28.97 -18.19
C ASP A 54 -6.82 27.76 -19.09
N GLU A 55 -5.99 27.97 -20.10
CA GLU A 55 -5.63 26.93 -21.08
C GLU A 55 -4.78 25.79 -20.45
N ASP A 56 -3.92 26.09 -19.47
CA ASP A 56 -3.09 25.10 -18.79
C ASP A 56 -3.96 24.22 -17.89
N ALA A 57 -4.84 24.82 -17.11
CA ALA A 57 -5.81 24.10 -16.28
C ALA A 57 -6.74 23.21 -17.15
N LEU A 58 -7.20 23.74 -18.28
CA LEU A 58 -8.03 23.01 -19.25
C LEU A 58 -7.26 21.82 -19.87
N ALA A 59 -5.96 21.99 -20.14
CA ALA A 59 -5.11 20.91 -20.64
C ALA A 59 -4.97 19.78 -19.61
N LEU A 60 -4.62 20.12 -18.35
CA LEU A 60 -4.45 19.16 -17.25
C LEU A 60 -5.75 18.42 -16.92
N ALA A 61 -6.89 19.14 -16.86
CA ALA A 61 -8.20 18.53 -16.62
C ALA A 61 -8.59 17.56 -17.74
N SER A 62 -8.35 17.94 -18.99
CA SER A 62 -8.61 17.09 -20.16
C SER A 62 -7.73 15.84 -20.18
N GLU A 63 -6.48 15.96 -19.81
CA GLU A 63 -5.56 14.84 -19.66
C GLU A 63 -5.99 13.90 -18.55
N THR A 64 -6.33 14.44 -17.39
CA THR A 64 -6.90 13.69 -16.26
C THR A 64 -8.11 12.87 -16.70
N LEU A 65 -9.08 13.48 -17.37
CA LEU A 65 -10.29 12.81 -17.84
C LEU A 65 -9.99 11.70 -18.86
N ARG A 66 -9.03 11.90 -19.77
CA ARG A 66 -8.60 10.84 -20.69
C ARG A 66 -8.08 9.61 -19.98
N TYR A 67 -7.28 9.78 -18.92
CA TYR A 67 -6.80 8.67 -18.12
C TYR A 67 -7.93 7.99 -17.34
N LEU A 68 -8.87 8.77 -16.78
CA LEU A 68 -10.04 8.21 -16.08
C LEU A 68 -10.95 7.42 -17.04
N VAL A 69 -11.18 7.91 -18.27
CA VAL A 69 -11.91 7.17 -19.33
C VAL A 69 -11.19 5.86 -19.65
N LYS A 70 -9.87 5.88 -19.81
CA LYS A 70 -9.07 4.68 -20.02
C LYS A 70 -9.20 3.70 -18.85
N MET A 71 -9.13 4.19 -17.62
CA MET A 71 -9.31 3.37 -16.41
C MET A 71 -10.72 2.77 -16.33
N ALA A 72 -11.77 3.52 -16.67
CA ALA A 72 -13.15 3.06 -16.66
C ALA A 72 -13.37 1.88 -17.60
N LYS A 73 -12.76 1.90 -18.79
CA LYS A 73 -12.82 0.81 -19.76
C LYS A 73 -12.31 -0.52 -19.19
N TYR A 74 -11.26 -0.49 -18.37
CA TYR A 74 -10.61 -1.70 -17.85
C TYR A 74 -11.09 -2.11 -16.47
N ASN A 75 -11.53 -1.17 -15.64
CA ASN A 75 -11.82 -1.40 -14.23
C ASN A 75 -13.30 -1.27 -13.85
N GLY A 76 -14.14 -0.71 -14.72
CA GLY A 76 -15.59 -0.55 -14.53
C GLY A 76 -16.00 0.40 -13.40
N ASN A 77 -15.16 0.63 -12.39
CA ASN A 77 -15.49 1.51 -11.26
C ASN A 77 -14.29 2.39 -10.90
N ILE A 78 -14.50 3.71 -10.89
CA ILE A 78 -13.53 4.73 -10.51
C ILE A 78 -13.91 5.25 -9.14
N THR A 79 -12.97 5.14 -8.19
CA THR A 79 -13.16 5.69 -6.84
C THR A 79 -12.64 7.12 -6.77
N ASP A 80 -13.18 7.91 -5.86
CA ASP A 80 -12.69 9.26 -5.55
C ASP A 80 -11.17 9.33 -5.34
N GLN A 81 -10.60 8.28 -4.72
CA GLN A 81 -9.15 8.18 -4.52
C GLN A 81 -8.39 8.02 -5.82
N SER A 82 -8.94 7.23 -6.75
CA SER A 82 -8.35 7.07 -8.08
C SER A 82 -8.36 8.41 -8.83
N VAL A 83 -9.45 9.18 -8.71
CA VAL A 83 -9.55 10.52 -9.31
C VAL A 83 -8.50 11.46 -8.73
N ILE A 84 -8.41 11.55 -7.40
CA ILE A 84 -7.41 12.40 -6.72
C ILE A 84 -6.00 11.99 -7.14
N TYR A 85 -5.70 10.70 -7.14
CA TYR A 85 -4.39 10.17 -7.54
C TYR A 85 -4.01 10.55 -8.98
N VAL A 86 -4.95 10.39 -9.93
CA VAL A 86 -4.72 10.77 -11.33
C VAL A 86 -4.52 12.28 -11.45
N CYS A 87 -5.36 13.11 -10.81
CA CYS A 87 -5.20 14.55 -10.79
C CYS A 87 -3.80 14.96 -10.28
N ASP A 88 -3.35 14.42 -9.12
CA ASP A 88 -2.07 14.77 -8.51
C ASP A 88 -0.88 14.33 -9.38
N THR A 89 -1.01 13.19 -10.04
CA THR A 89 0.01 12.69 -10.96
C THR A 89 0.13 13.55 -12.20
N VAL A 90 -1.00 13.95 -12.80
CA VAL A 90 -1.03 14.85 -13.96
C VAL A 90 -0.48 16.24 -13.60
N MET A 91 -0.93 16.83 -12.48
CA MET A 91 -0.42 18.12 -11.98
C MET A 91 1.09 18.11 -11.70
N SER A 92 1.65 16.96 -11.34
CA SER A 92 3.09 16.81 -11.11
C SER A 92 3.91 16.54 -12.39
N GLY A 93 3.30 16.60 -13.57
CA GLY A 93 3.95 16.37 -14.87
C GLY A 93 4.38 14.92 -15.13
N ARG A 94 3.83 13.96 -14.39
CA ARG A 94 4.18 12.52 -14.50
C ARG A 94 3.09 11.68 -15.16
N SER A 95 2.30 12.29 -15.99
CA SER A 95 1.17 11.64 -16.66
C SER A 95 1.57 10.43 -17.51
N SER A 96 2.76 10.45 -18.14
CA SER A 96 3.28 9.29 -18.89
C SER A 96 3.41 8.02 -18.04
N GLU A 97 3.63 8.16 -16.74
CA GLU A 97 3.70 7.01 -15.82
C GLU A 97 2.33 6.33 -15.64
N LEU A 98 1.22 7.09 -15.77
CA LEU A 98 -0.14 6.53 -15.69
C LEU A 98 -0.43 5.53 -16.82
N GLU A 99 0.25 5.65 -17.95
CA GLU A 99 0.11 4.69 -19.06
C GLU A 99 0.61 3.30 -18.68
N THR A 100 1.52 3.23 -17.73
CA THR A 100 2.03 1.97 -17.19
C THR A 100 1.02 1.22 -16.32
N LEU A 101 0.00 1.91 -15.77
CA LEU A 101 -1.11 1.32 -15.02
C LEU A 101 -2.08 0.58 -15.96
N GLY A 102 -1.57 -0.34 -16.75
CA GLY A 102 -2.37 -1.15 -17.67
C GLY A 102 -3.30 -2.16 -16.99
N ASP A 103 -3.89 -3.04 -17.81
CA ASP A 103 -4.87 -4.06 -17.39
C ASP A 103 -4.25 -5.30 -16.71
N ASP A 104 -3.04 -5.20 -16.16
CA ASP A 104 -2.36 -6.33 -15.54
C ASP A 104 -3.05 -6.79 -14.26
N THR A 105 -3.94 -7.75 -14.39
CA THR A 105 -4.52 -8.44 -13.24
C THR A 105 -3.44 -9.26 -12.52
N ILE A 106 -3.21 -8.97 -11.24
CA ILE A 106 -2.26 -9.71 -10.41
C ILE A 106 -2.82 -11.09 -10.11
N CYS A 107 -4.00 -11.12 -9.51
CA CYS A 107 -4.78 -12.33 -9.31
C CYS A 107 -6.27 -11.99 -9.26
N VAL A 108 -7.12 -13.00 -9.19
CA VAL A 108 -8.57 -12.84 -9.06
C VAL A 108 -9.01 -13.38 -7.70
N THR A 109 -9.81 -12.60 -6.97
CA THR A 109 -10.39 -13.02 -5.68
C THR A 109 -11.36 -14.19 -5.85
N MET A 110 -11.73 -14.83 -4.75
CA MET A 110 -12.77 -15.90 -4.77
C MET A 110 -14.11 -15.41 -5.33
N LYS A 111 -14.43 -14.13 -5.19
CA LYS A 111 -15.65 -13.50 -5.73
C LYS A 111 -15.54 -13.05 -7.18
N GLY A 112 -14.48 -13.45 -7.90
CA GLY A 112 -14.25 -13.07 -9.30
C GLY A 112 -13.74 -11.63 -9.50
N LYS A 113 -13.44 -10.88 -8.43
CA LYS A 113 -12.94 -9.51 -8.52
C LYS A 113 -11.44 -9.51 -8.84
N PRO A 114 -11.00 -8.84 -9.92
CA PRO A 114 -9.58 -8.73 -10.24
C PRO A 114 -8.85 -7.82 -9.24
N ILE A 115 -7.69 -8.24 -8.79
CA ILE A 115 -6.75 -7.44 -8.01
C ILE A 115 -5.74 -6.85 -8.98
N LYS A 116 -5.64 -5.51 -8.98
CA LYS A 116 -4.76 -4.72 -9.85
C LYS A 116 -4.01 -3.68 -9.02
N ALA A 117 -2.86 -3.24 -9.50
CA ALA A 117 -2.18 -2.08 -8.93
C ALA A 117 -3.03 -0.81 -9.15
N LYS A 118 -3.24 -0.04 -8.09
CA LYS A 118 -4.02 1.20 -8.10
C LYS A 118 -3.13 2.44 -8.24
N THR A 119 -1.85 2.32 -7.94
CA THR A 119 -0.85 3.39 -8.04
C THR A 119 0.38 2.92 -8.78
N ILE A 120 1.17 3.87 -9.26
CA ILE A 120 2.43 3.60 -9.97
C ILE A 120 3.40 2.86 -9.04
N GLY A 121 3.52 3.30 -7.76
CA GLY A 121 4.35 2.63 -6.77
C GLY A 121 3.92 1.19 -6.54
N GLN A 122 2.60 0.92 -6.47
CA GLN A 122 2.09 -0.45 -6.39
C GLN A 122 2.47 -1.30 -7.62
N LYS A 123 2.39 -0.71 -8.82
CA LYS A 123 2.79 -1.40 -10.07
C LYS A 123 4.28 -1.72 -10.08
N GLN A 124 5.10 -0.76 -9.69
CA GLN A 124 6.56 -0.95 -9.59
C GLN A 124 6.90 -2.03 -8.57
N TYR A 125 6.27 -2.02 -7.39
CA TYR A 125 6.44 -3.04 -6.37
C TYR A 125 6.08 -4.45 -6.86
N VAL A 126 4.95 -4.60 -7.52
CA VAL A 126 4.56 -5.88 -8.13
C VAL A 126 5.59 -6.34 -9.16
N ASN A 127 6.13 -5.42 -9.96
CA ASN A 127 7.18 -5.72 -10.94
C ASN A 127 8.51 -6.10 -10.25
N SER A 128 8.86 -5.44 -9.15
CA SER A 128 10.03 -5.80 -8.32
C SER A 128 9.89 -7.23 -7.78
N ILE A 129 8.70 -7.60 -7.25
CA ILE A 129 8.43 -8.96 -6.77
C ILE A 129 8.53 -10.00 -7.90
N LYS A 130 8.10 -9.67 -9.11
CA LYS A 130 8.22 -10.58 -10.26
C LYS A 130 9.68 -10.87 -10.61
N LYS A 131 10.53 -9.83 -10.58
CA LYS A 131 11.89 -9.87 -11.11
C LYS A 131 12.92 -10.37 -10.12
N ASN A 132 12.76 -10.11 -8.83
CA ASN A 132 13.79 -10.35 -7.82
C ASN A 132 13.40 -11.48 -6.87
N THR A 133 14.39 -12.16 -6.32
CA THR A 133 14.22 -13.21 -5.32
C THR A 133 13.86 -12.66 -3.95
N ILE A 134 14.45 -11.53 -3.54
CA ILE A 134 14.11 -10.85 -2.29
C ILE A 134 13.65 -9.43 -2.59
N VAL A 135 12.51 -9.04 -2.01
CA VAL A 135 11.99 -7.67 -2.13
C VAL A 135 11.64 -7.13 -0.75
N LEU A 136 12.21 -5.96 -0.41
CA LEU A 136 11.84 -5.19 0.77
C LEU A 136 10.88 -4.08 0.36
N GLY A 137 9.60 -4.21 0.69
CA GLY A 137 8.57 -3.20 0.44
C GLY A 137 8.40 -2.31 1.66
N VAL A 138 8.94 -1.10 1.61
CA VAL A 138 9.02 -0.16 2.73
C VAL A 138 8.16 1.07 2.47
N GLY A 139 7.47 1.58 3.48
CA GLY A 139 6.72 2.84 3.38
C GLY A 139 5.46 2.88 4.23
N PRO A 140 4.66 3.96 4.10
CA PRO A 140 3.52 4.24 4.97
C PRO A 140 2.47 3.13 5.00
N ALA A 141 1.75 3.04 6.11
CA ALA A 141 0.60 2.14 6.22
C ALA A 141 -0.50 2.55 5.22
N GLY A 142 -1.20 1.55 4.64
CA GLY A 142 -2.28 1.78 3.67
C GLY A 142 -1.81 1.85 2.21
N THR A 143 -0.53 1.63 1.91
CA THR A 143 -0.01 1.54 0.53
C THR A 143 -0.23 0.16 -0.12
N GLY A 144 -0.79 -0.80 0.61
CA GLY A 144 -1.12 -2.14 0.11
C GLY A 144 0.06 -3.12 0.06
N LYS A 145 1.19 -2.84 0.73
CA LYS A 145 2.40 -3.68 0.75
C LYS A 145 2.09 -5.16 0.99
N THR A 146 1.52 -5.45 2.15
CA THR A 146 1.20 -6.81 2.59
C THR A 146 0.15 -7.46 1.69
N PHE A 147 -0.91 -6.72 1.35
CA PHE A 147 -1.98 -7.21 0.50
C PHE A 147 -1.48 -7.62 -0.89
N LEU A 148 -0.65 -6.79 -1.53
CA LEU A 148 -0.07 -7.10 -2.84
C LEU A 148 0.94 -8.23 -2.77
N ALA A 149 1.74 -8.32 -1.70
CA ALA A 149 2.64 -9.45 -1.48
C ALA A 149 1.88 -10.76 -1.38
N VAL A 150 0.76 -10.80 -0.61
CA VAL A 150 -0.11 -11.97 -0.51
C VAL A 150 -0.76 -12.29 -1.85
N ALA A 151 -1.21 -11.29 -2.62
CA ALA A 151 -1.74 -11.49 -3.97
C ALA A 151 -0.73 -12.16 -4.91
N MET A 152 0.53 -11.71 -4.85
CA MET A 152 1.62 -12.30 -5.63
C MET A 152 1.95 -13.72 -5.18
N ALA A 153 1.91 -14.00 -3.87
CA ALA A 153 2.12 -15.34 -3.34
C ALA A 153 1.03 -16.32 -3.79
N VAL A 154 -0.25 -15.90 -3.71
CA VAL A 154 -1.39 -16.70 -4.19
C VAL A 154 -1.29 -16.95 -5.69
N LYS A 155 -0.88 -15.94 -6.47
CA LYS A 155 -0.62 -16.11 -7.90
C LYS A 155 0.48 -17.14 -8.15
N ALA A 156 1.63 -17.01 -7.51
CA ALA A 156 2.77 -17.91 -7.66
C ALA A 156 2.40 -19.36 -7.30
N LEU A 157 1.59 -19.57 -6.24
CA LEU A 157 1.07 -20.89 -5.87
C LEU A 157 0.12 -21.46 -6.93
N ARG A 158 -0.83 -20.65 -7.45
CA ARG A 158 -1.77 -21.07 -8.50
C ARG A 158 -1.06 -21.43 -9.80
N GLU A 159 0.00 -20.71 -10.15
CA GLU A 159 0.84 -20.94 -11.32
C GLU A 159 1.89 -22.03 -11.10
N LYS A 160 1.91 -22.65 -9.91
CA LYS A 160 2.88 -23.70 -9.51
C LYS A 160 4.34 -23.27 -9.61
N GLN A 161 4.61 -21.97 -9.46
CA GLN A 161 5.96 -21.43 -9.35
C GLN A 161 6.59 -21.78 -8.00
N VAL A 162 5.77 -21.95 -6.96
CA VAL A 162 6.15 -22.41 -5.63
C VAL A 162 5.17 -23.48 -5.16
N SER A 163 5.58 -24.30 -4.22
CA SER A 163 4.75 -25.35 -3.61
C SER A 163 4.08 -24.91 -2.31
N ARG A 164 4.56 -23.84 -1.68
CA ARG A 164 4.09 -23.38 -0.37
C ARG A 164 4.06 -21.86 -0.27
N ILE A 165 3.18 -21.36 0.59
CA ILE A 165 3.16 -19.96 1.06
C ILE A 165 3.42 -19.96 2.55
N ILE A 166 4.39 -19.19 3.00
CA ILE A 166 4.73 -19.03 4.41
C ILE A 166 4.61 -17.55 4.77
N LEU A 167 3.68 -17.23 5.66
CA LEU A 167 3.49 -15.88 6.18
C LEU A 167 3.95 -15.83 7.62
N THR A 168 4.76 -14.84 7.92
CA THR A 168 5.29 -14.66 9.25
C THR A 168 5.28 -13.20 9.66
N ARG A 169 5.20 -12.98 10.97
CA ARG A 169 5.21 -11.65 11.59
C ARG A 169 5.98 -11.72 12.91
N PRO A 170 6.76 -10.69 13.28
CA PRO A 170 7.33 -10.63 14.61
C PRO A 170 6.20 -10.55 15.64
N ALA A 171 6.24 -11.41 16.63
CA ALA A 171 5.35 -11.33 17.77
C ALA A 171 5.91 -10.30 18.74
N ILE A 172 5.53 -9.03 18.56
CA ILE A 172 5.82 -7.95 19.50
C ILE A 172 4.50 -7.54 20.16
N GLU A 173 4.56 -7.48 21.45
CA GLU A 173 3.52 -6.89 22.26
C GLU A 173 3.68 -5.37 22.28
N ALA A 174 2.69 -4.66 21.81
CA ALA A 174 2.57 -3.23 22.04
C ALA A 174 2.35 -2.98 23.57
N GLY A 175 3.44 -3.02 24.34
CA GLY A 175 3.43 -2.74 25.76
C GLY A 175 2.90 -3.87 26.68
N GLU A 176 2.42 -4.99 26.14
CA GLU A 176 1.96 -6.15 26.91
C GLU A 176 2.90 -7.35 26.74
N LYS A 177 3.37 -7.93 27.82
CA LYS A 177 4.17 -9.16 27.73
C LYS A 177 3.26 -10.35 27.42
N LEU A 178 3.56 -11.14 26.38
CA LEU A 178 2.85 -12.38 25.97
C LEU A 178 2.46 -13.29 27.15
N GLY A 179 3.12 -13.11 28.29
CA GLY A 179 2.83 -13.82 29.52
C GLY A 179 1.48 -13.49 30.19
N PHE A 180 0.85 -12.35 29.88
CA PHE A 180 -0.38 -11.91 30.56
C PHE A 180 -1.70 -12.31 29.87
N LEU A 181 -1.66 -12.74 28.62
CA LEU A 181 -2.88 -13.21 27.95
C LEU A 181 -3.19 -14.66 28.37
N PRO A 182 -4.46 -14.98 28.73
CA PRO A 182 -4.86 -16.36 29.00
C PRO A 182 -4.88 -17.19 27.71
N GLY A 183 -4.53 -18.47 27.79
CA GLY A 183 -4.53 -19.41 26.67
C GLY A 183 -3.15 -19.95 26.29
N ASP A 184 -3.12 -20.86 25.32
CA ASP A 184 -1.88 -21.37 24.73
C ASP A 184 -1.17 -20.31 23.88
N LEU A 185 0.08 -20.56 23.51
CA LEU A 185 0.90 -19.61 22.75
C LEU A 185 0.26 -19.25 21.40
N GLN A 186 -0.43 -20.19 20.77
CA GLN A 186 -1.05 -20.00 19.47
C GLN A 186 -2.25 -19.06 19.53
N SER A 187 -3.14 -19.23 20.52
CA SER A 187 -4.28 -18.34 20.74
C SER A 187 -3.88 -16.90 21.10
N LYS A 188 -2.71 -16.72 21.71
CA LYS A 188 -2.14 -15.40 22.03
C LYS A 188 -1.60 -14.66 20.81
N ILE A 189 -1.08 -15.40 19.85
CA ILE A 189 -0.43 -14.84 18.64
C ILE A 189 -1.44 -14.64 17.50
N ASP A 190 -2.52 -15.42 17.48
CA ASP A 190 -3.55 -15.41 16.43
C ASP A 190 -4.10 -14.00 16.09
N PRO A 191 -4.41 -13.13 17.08
CA PRO A 191 -4.85 -11.76 16.78
C PRO A 191 -3.86 -10.94 15.94
N TYR A 192 -2.56 -11.14 16.14
CA TYR A 192 -1.52 -10.42 15.41
C TYR A 192 -1.36 -10.91 13.96
N LEU A 193 -1.76 -12.15 13.70
CA LEU A 193 -1.71 -12.76 12.37
C LEU A 193 -3.00 -12.53 11.56
N ARG A 194 -4.04 -11.98 12.19
CA ARG A 194 -5.36 -11.80 11.59
C ARG A 194 -5.36 -11.02 10.26
N PRO A 195 -4.60 -9.93 10.10
CA PRO A 195 -4.53 -9.22 8.83
C PRO A 195 -4.01 -10.08 7.66
N LEU A 196 -3.14 -11.06 7.95
CA LEU A 196 -2.64 -12.00 6.96
C LEU A 196 -3.72 -13.02 6.57
N TYR A 197 -4.50 -13.51 7.54
CA TYR A 197 -5.65 -14.38 7.26
C TYR A 197 -6.70 -13.66 6.42
N ASP A 198 -7.03 -12.41 6.76
CA ASP A 198 -8.04 -11.64 6.03
C ASP A 198 -7.66 -11.46 4.55
N ALA A 199 -6.39 -11.19 4.27
CA ALA A 199 -5.88 -11.08 2.91
C ALA A 199 -5.99 -12.43 2.16
N LEU A 200 -5.62 -13.55 2.80
CA LEU A 200 -5.74 -14.87 2.20
C LEU A 200 -7.20 -15.26 1.96
N PHE A 201 -8.11 -14.95 2.91
CA PHE A 201 -9.55 -15.23 2.78
C PHE A 201 -10.18 -14.45 1.63
N GLU A 202 -9.80 -13.19 1.43
CA GLU A 202 -10.28 -12.40 0.30
C GLU A 202 -9.86 -13.03 -1.03
N MET A 203 -8.63 -13.55 -1.13
CA MET A 203 -8.08 -14.08 -2.38
C MET A 203 -8.53 -15.49 -2.71
N MET A 204 -8.68 -16.37 -1.72
CA MET A 204 -8.95 -17.79 -1.98
C MET A 204 -10.19 -18.37 -1.30
N GLY A 205 -10.85 -17.58 -0.44
CA GLY A 205 -11.98 -18.04 0.37
C GLY A 205 -11.56 -18.85 1.59
N ALA A 206 -12.38 -18.82 2.63
CA ALA A 206 -12.07 -19.46 3.91
C ALA A 206 -11.91 -20.99 3.79
N GLU A 207 -12.82 -21.66 3.09
CA GLU A 207 -12.78 -23.12 2.93
C GLU A 207 -11.54 -23.60 2.19
N ASN A 208 -11.17 -22.92 1.08
CA ASN A 208 -9.96 -23.29 0.35
C ASN A 208 -8.70 -22.99 1.15
N TYR A 209 -8.65 -21.86 1.85
CA TYR A 209 -7.56 -21.55 2.78
C TYR A 209 -7.38 -22.66 3.81
N GLN A 210 -8.44 -23.06 4.52
CA GLN A 210 -8.36 -24.09 5.53
C GLN A 210 -7.86 -25.42 4.97
N ARG A 211 -8.35 -25.82 3.81
CA ARG A 211 -7.85 -27.02 3.10
C ARG A 211 -6.37 -26.94 2.75
N GLN A 212 -5.87 -25.76 2.38
CA GLN A 212 -4.44 -25.58 2.06
C GLN A 212 -3.56 -25.58 3.32
N VAL A 213 -4.07 -25.06 4.44
CA VAL A 213 -3.38 -25.13 5.74
C VAL A 213 -3.29 -26.58 6.24
N GLU A 214 -4.39 -27.34 6.18
CA GLU A 214 -4.42 -28.76 6.57
C GLU A 214 -3.43 -29.61 5.74
N LYS A 215 -3.20 -29.25 4.48
CA LYS A 215 -2.22 -29.89 3.59
C LYS A 215 -0.78 -29.39 3.81
N GLY A 216 -0.56 -28.40 4.68
CA GLY A 216 0.74 -27.81 4.87
C GLY A 216 1.25 -26.95 3.69
N VAL A 217 0.37 -26.58 2.76
CA VAL A 217 0.67 -25.72 1.61
C VAL A 217 0.71 -24.26 2.02
N ILE A 218 -0.12 -23.85 2.98
CA ILE A 218 -0.10 -22.51 3.58
C ILE A 218 0.22 -22.64 5.05
N GLU A 219 1.21 -21.88 5.49
CA GLU A 219 1.62 -21.77 6.88
C GLU A 219 1.59 -20.29 7.28
N VAL A 220 0.92 -19.98 8.40
CA VAL A 220 0.95 -18.66 9.03
C VAL A 220 1.47 -18.86 10.46
N ALA A 221 2.65 -18.32 10.76
CA ALA A 221 3.33 -18.58 12.01
C ALA A 221 4.17 -17.38 12.48
N PRO A 222 4.44 -17.25 13.80
CA PRO A 222 5.35 -16.23 14.31
C PRO A 222 6.74 -16.40 13.77
N LEU A 223 7.46 -15.29 13.62
CA LEU A 223 8.84 -15.28 13.10
C LEU A 223 9.79 -16.22 13.86
N ALA A 224 9.61 -16.38 15.16
CA ALA A 224 10.43 -17.28 15.97
C ALA A 224 10.42 -18.74 15.47
N TYR A 225 9.31 -19.18 14.82
CA TYR A 225 9.16 -20.55 14.31
C TYR A 225 9.95 -20.79 13.01
N MET A 226 10.54 -19.75 12.43
CA MET A 226 11.38 -19.87 11.25
C MET A 226 12.82 -20.31 11.60
N ARG A 227 13.21 -20.24 12.89
CA ARG A 227 14.57 -20.55 13.32
C ARG A 227 14.93 -22.01 13.05
N GLY A 228 16.12 -22.24 12.45
CA GLY A 228 16.64 -23.58 12.16
C GLY A 228 16.02 -24.27 10.95
N ARG A 229 15.16 -23.59 10.20
CA ARG A 229 14.52 -24.12 9.00
C ARG A 229 15.25 -23.67 7.74
N THR A 230 15.10 -24.43 6.66
CA THR A 230 15.37 -24.04 5.28
C THR A 230 14.05 -24.12 4.52
N LEU A 231 13.68 -23.03 3.85
CA LEU A 231 12.37 -22.87 3.24
C LEU A 231 12.51 -22.94 1.73
N ASP A 232 12.50 -24.18 1.20
CA ASP A 232 12.57 -24.44 -0.24
C ASP A 232 11.20 -24.36 -0.91
N ASP A 233 11.16 -24.10 -2.21
CA ASP A 233 9.96 -24.05 -3.06
C ASP A 233 8.84 -23.20 -2.47
N SER A 234 9.17 -22.08 -1.82
CA SER A 234 8.26 -21.34 -0.99
C SER A 234 8.19 -19.85 -1.37
N PHE A 235 6.99 -19.28 -1.32
CA PHE A 235 6.82 -17.84 -1.29
C PHE A 235 6.67 -17.39 0.17
N ILE A 236 7.64 -16.63 0.67
CA ILE A 236 7.77 -16.31 2.09
C ILE A 236 7.48 -14.81 2.27
N ILE A 237 6.60 -14.46 3.21
CA ILE A 237 6.29 -13.06 3.53
C ILE A 237 6.59 -12.81 5.00
N LEU A 238 7.44 -11.80 5.27
CA LEU A 238 7.64 -11.23 6.59
C LEU A 238 6.93 -9.87 6.66
N ASP A 239 5.86 -9.81 7.43
CA ASP A 239 5.07 -8.58 7.62
C ASP A 239 5.46 -7.85 8.90
N GLU A 240 5.26 -6.51 8.94
CA GLU A 240 5.61 -5.62 10.05
C GLU A 240 7.09 -5.76 10.49
N ALA A 241 7.96 -5.87 9.51
CA ALA A 241 9.38 -6.18 9.72
C ALA A 241 10.16 -5.04 10.42
N GLN A 242 9.62 -3.82 10.50
CA GLN A 242 10.21 -2.76 11.31
C GLN A 242 10.32 -3.14 12.78
N ASN A 243 9.50 -4.09 13.22
CA ASN A 243 9.46 -4.62 14.57
C ASN A 243 10.39 -5.82 14.79
N CYS A 244 11.24 -6.15 13.82
CA CYS A 244 12.31 -7.14 13.98
C CYS A 244 13.59 -6.48 14.49
N THR A 245 14.33 -7.20 15.36
CA THR A 245 15.73 -6.83 15.65
C THR A 245 16.65 -7.20 14.48
N PRO A 246 17.88 -6.64 14.40
CA PRO A 246 18.85 -7.02 13.36
C PRO A 246 19.12 -8.52 13.31
N GLU A 247 19.19 -9.19 14.47
CA GLU A 247 19.43 -10.63 14.57
C GLU A 247 18.24 -11.43 14.02
N GLN A 248 17.01 -10.97 14.30
CA GLN A 248 15.78 -11.61 13.78
C GLN A 248 15.67 -11.44 12.27
N MET A 249 15.99 -10.26 11.74
CA MET A 249 15.99 -9.99 10.30
C MET A 249 17.03 -10.87 9.59
N LYS A 250 18.25 -10.91 10.09
CA LYS A 250 19.31 -11.78 9.58
C LYS A 250 18.91 -13.26 9.64
N MET A 251 18.35 -13.68 10.77
CA MET A 251 17.85 -15.04 10.94
C MET A 251 16.81 -15.38 9.89
N PHE A 252 15.85 -14.49 9.62
CA PHE A 252 14.80 -14.70 8.62
C PHE A 252 15.36 -14.80 7.21
N LEU A 253 16.13 -13.81 6.76
CA LEU A 253 16.67 -13.75 5.40
C LEU A 253 17.56 -14.97 5.06
N THR A 254 18.23 -15.53 6.08
CA THR A 254 19.04 -16.75 5.91
C THR A 254 18.23 -18.05 5.94
N ARG A 255 16.90 -18.00 6.00
CA ARG A 255 16.00 -19.18 5.84
C ARG A 255 15.64 -19.48 4.40
N LEU A 256 15.90 -18.53 3.49
CA LEU A 256 15.60 -18.70 2.08
C LEU A 256 16.29 -19.95 1.53
N GLY A 257 15.50 -20.86 0.98
CA GLY A 257 15.97 -22.08 0.33
C GLY A 257 15.91 -21.98 -1.20
N PHE A 258 16.19 -23.08 -1.87
CA PHE A 258 16.16 -23.13 -3.32
C PHE A 258 14.74 -22.92 -3.88
N ASN A 259 14.63 -22.28 -5.05
CA ASN A 259 13.37 -21.98 -5.74
C ASN A 259 12.38 -21.22 -4.86
N SER A 260 12.87 -20.36 -3.96
CA SER A 260 12.03 -19.60 -3.04
C SER A 260 12.14 -18.11 -3.28
N LYS A 261 11.11 -17.40 -2.89
CA LYS A 261 11.03 -15.94 -2.97
C LYS A 261 10.63 -15.38 -1.61
N ALA A 262 11.29 -14.31 -1.17
CA ALA A 262 10.97 -13.63 0.07
C ALA A 262 10.52 -12.18 -0.18
N VAL A 263 9.41 -11.79 0.44
CA VAL A 263 8.93 -10.41 0.46
C VAL A 263 8.87 -9.94 1.91
N VAL A 264 9.57 -8.86 2.20
CA VAL A 264 9.60 -8.22 3.52
C VAL A 264 8.81 -6.93 3.45
N THR A 265 7.81 -6.75 4.30
CA THR A 265 7.00 -5.53 4.34
C THR A 265 7.14 -4.81 5.68
N GLY A 266 7.15 -3.48 5.66
CA GLY A 266 7.23 -2.70 6.89
C GLY A 266 7.13 -1.19 6.68
N ASP A 267 6.99 -0.49 7.81
CA ASP A 267 6.95 0.97 7.90
C ASP A 267 8.02 1.46 8.88
N LEU A 268 9.08 2.08 8.38
CA LEU A 268 10.20 2.55 9.21
C LEU A 268 9.79 3.65 10.21
N THR A 269 8.63 4.26 10.03
CA THR A 269 8.13 5.33 10.91
C THR A 269 7.33 4.79 12.09
N GLN A 270 6.86 3.54 12.02
CA GLN A 270 5.97 2.91 13.00
C GLN A 270 6.67 1.72 13.67
N THR A 271 7.68 1.98 14.47
CA THR A 271 8.37 0.94 15.23
C THR A 271 7.84 0.85 16.66
N ASP A 272 7.48 -0.37 17.08
CA ASP A 272 7.03 -0.71 18.45
C ASP A 272 8.17 -1.36 19.25
N LEU A 273 9.39 -1.37 18.74
CA LEU A 273 10.55 -1.89 19.46
C LEU A 273 10.81 -1.10 20.75
N PRO A 274 11.24 -1.75 21.83
CA PRO A 274 11.65 -1.09 23.06
C PRO A 274 12.66 0.03 22.82
N SER A 275 12.60 1.09 23.63
CA SER A 275 13.51 2.23 23.53
C SER A 275 14.98 1.77 23.56
N GLY A 276 15.74 2.20 22.57
CA GLY A 276 17.15 1.84 22.39
C GLY A 276 17.43 0.62 21.52
N GLN A 277 16.42 -0.15 21.13
CA GLN A 277 16.60 -1.21 20.13
C GLN A 277 16.52 -0.66 18.71
N LYS A 278 17.40 -1.18 17.83
CA LYS A 278 17.43 -0.82 16.41
C LYS A 278 16.49 -1.72 15.61
N SER A 279 15.81 -1.14 14.63
CA SER A 279 15.02 -1.92 13.67
C SER A 279 15.95 -2.65 12.70
N GLY A 280 15.76 -3.98 12.62
CA GLY A 280 16.46 -4.83 11.66
C GLY A 280 16.07 -4.50 10.21
N LEU A 281 14.84 -4.04 9.96
CA LEU A 281 14.44 -3.58 8.63
C LEU A 281 15.22 -2.33 8.21
N ALA A 282 15.37 -1.36 9.11
CA ALA A 282 16.13 -0.14 8.83
C ALA A 282 17.62 -0.43 8.55
N GLU A 283 18.18 -1.44 9.21
CA GLU A 283 19.54 -1.89 8.95
C GLU A 283 19.64 -2.68 7.63
N ALA A 284 18.71 -3.60 7.38
CA ALA A 284 18.66 -4.40 6.15
C ALA A 284 18.55 -3.52 4.89
N VAL A 285 17.73 -2.48 4.91
CA VAL A 285 17.62 -1.51 3.81
C VAL A 285 18.97 -0.86 3.47
N LYS A 286 19.83 -0.62 4.45
CA LYS A 286 21.14 0.00 4.22
C LYS A 286 22.19 -0.97 3.70
N ILE A 287 22.21 -2.21 4.22
CA ILE A 287 23.29 -3.15 3.93
C ILE A 287 23.00 -4.05 2.72
N LEU A 288 21.73 -4.14 2.28
CA LEU A 288 21.33 -5.03 1.18
C LEU A 288 21.08 -4.29 -0.15
N SER A 289 21.19 -2.96 -0.18
CA SER A 289 20.87 -2.12 -1.36
C SER A 289 21.71 -2.46 -2.60
N ASP A 290 22.92 -2.95 -2.41
CA ASP A 290 23.87 -3.20 -3.50
C ASP A 290 24.00 -4.70 -3.85
N ILE A 291 23.11 -5.54 -3.30
CA ILE A 291 23.13 -6.99 -3.57
C ILE A 291 22.22 -7.29 -4.76
N GLU A 292 22.77 -7.93 -5.80
CA GLU A 292 22.01 -8.39 -6.95
C GLU A 292 20.87 -9.32 -6.53
N ASP A 293 19.70 -9.21 -7.21
CA ASP A 293 18.50 -10.00 -6.95
C ASP A 293 17.80 -9.69 -5.60
N ILE A 294 18.23 -8.58 -4.97
CA ILE A 294 17.52 -7.97 -3.84
C ILE A 294 17.06 -6.56 -4.25
N GLU A 295 15.77 -6.31 -4.13
CA GLU A 295 15.18 -5.00 -4.47
C GLU A 295 14.58 -4.34 -3.23
N ILE A 296 14.88 -3.05 -3.04
CA ILE A 296 14.28 -2.22 -2.01
C ILE A 296 13.31 -1.26 -2.67
N HIS A 297 12.03 -1.56 -2.54
CA HIS A 297 10.97 -0.71 -3.06
C HIS A 297 10.41 0.20 -1.97
N THR A 298 10.48 1.52 -2.20
CA THR A 298 9.98 2.52 -1.26
C THR A 298 8.67 3.13 -1.75
N PHE A 299 7.61 2.93 -0.97
CA PHE A 299 6.33 3.61 -1.16
C PHE A 299 6.34 5.00 -0.53
N THR A 300 5.55 5.89 -1.10
CA THR A 300 5.36 7.25 -0.63
C THR A 300 3.92 7.48 -0.15
N GLU A 301 3.65 8.63 0.46
CA GLU A 301 2.29 9.05 0.83
C GLU A 301 1.30 9.07 -0.36
N ARG A 302 1.81 9.22 -1.58
CA ARG A 302 1.02 9.21 -2.82
C ARG A 302 0.44 7.83 -3.13
N ASP A 303 1.06 6.77 -2.62
CA ASP A 303 0.64 5.39 -2.81
C ASP A 303 -0.38 4.93 -1.77
N VAL A 304 -0.73 5.80 -0.80
CA VAL A 304 -1.71 5.48 0.25
C VAL A 304 -3.12 5.41 -0.33
N VAL A 305 -3.71 4.23 -0.28
CA VAL A 305 -5.09 3.96 -0.71
C VAL A 305 -5.96 3.75 0.53
N ARG A 306 -6.58 4.81 1.02
CA ARG A 306 -7.38 4.82 2.26
C ARG A 306 -8.67 5.59 2.10
N HIS A 307 -9.69 5.22 2.89
CA HIS A 307 -10.93 5.97 2.97
C HIS A 307 -10.67 7.44 3.37
N LYS A 308 -11.29 8.40 2.68
CA LYS A 308 -11.07 9.86 2.89
C LYS A 308 -11.21 10.29 4.35
N LEU A 309 -12.20 9.74 5.06
CA LEU A 309 -12.39 10.06 6.47
C LEU A 309 -11.23 9.56 7.34
N VAL A 310 -10.69 8.38 7.04
CA VAL A 310 -9.53 7.82 7.77
C VAL A 310 -8.29 8.68 7.54
N GLN A 311 -8.05 9.18 6.33
CA GLN A 311 -6.97 10.14 6.06
C GLN A 311 -7.13 11.42 6.89
N LYS A 312 -8.35 12.00 6.93
CA LYS A 312 -8.64 13.19 7.74
C LYS A 312 -8.41 12.96 9.23
N ILE A 313 -8.78 11.78 9.74
CA ILE A 313 -8.54 11.39 11.13
C ILE A 313 -7.04 11.35 11.42
N ILE A 314 -6.25 10.68 10.57
CA ILE A 314 -4.79 10.58 10.75
C ILE A 314 -4.16 11.97 10.78
N LEU A 315 -4.45 12.80 9.78
CA LEU A 315 -3.93 14.17 9.71
C LEU A 315 -4.30 15.02 10.95
N ALA A 316 -5.49 14.81 11.50
CA ALA A 316 -5.93 15.50 12.72
C ALA A 316 -5.10 15.06 13.95
N TYR A 317 -4.81 13.76 14.09
CA TYR A 317 -3.95 13.23 15.16
C TYR A 317 -2.50 13.68 15.00
N GLU A 318 -1.93 13.60 13.80
CA GLU A 318 -0.57 14.06 13.52
C GLU A 318 -0.39 15.55 13.83
N LYS A 319 -1.38 16.38 13.48
CA LYS A 319 -1.39 17.80 13.84
C LYS A 319 -1.38 17.99 15.36
N PHE A 320 -2.24 17.26 16.07
CA PHE A 320 -2.31 17.32 17.53
C PHE A 320 -1.00 16.90 18.18
N ASP A 321 -0.38 15.81 17.72
CA ASP A 321 0.88 15.31 18.28
C ASP A 321 2.04 16.28 18.00
N ARG A 322 2.06 16.92 16.84
CA ARG A 322 3.03 17.99 16.51
C ARG A 322 2.89 19.17 17.48
N GLU A 323 1.68 19.68 17.63
CA GLU A 323 1.43 20.78 18.57
C GLU A 323 1.78 20.43 20.02
N LYS A 324 1.56 19.15 20.42
CA LYS A 324 1.95 18.66 21.74
C LYS A 324 3.46 18.60 21.92
N LYS A 325 4.21 18.15 20.91
CA LYS A 325 5.68 18.14 20.91
C LYS A 325 6.24 19.55 20.99
N GLU A 326 5.75 20.47 20.16
CA GLU A 326 6.18 21.88 20.15
C GLU A 326 5.94 22.55 21.52
N LYS A 327 4.77 22.30 22.14
CA LYS A 327 4.47 22.81 23.50
C LYS A 327 5.39 22.21 24.56
N ALA A 328 5.75 20.91 24.43
CA ALA A 328 6.66 20.25 25.37
C ALA A 328 8.10 20.79 25.24
N GLU A 329 8.58 21.03 24.02
CA GLU A 329 9.89 21.62 23.75
C GLU A 329 9.97 23.07 24.22
N ALA A 330 8.92 23.86 23.96
CA ALA A 330 8.82 25.24 24.46
C ALA A 330 8.87 25.31 25.99
N ARG A 331 8.22 24.38 26.71
CA ARG A 331 8.29 24.29 28.17
C ARG A 331 9.69 23.92 28.65
N LYS A 332 10.36 22.92 28.04
CA LYS A 332 11.74 22.56 28.38
C LYS A 332 12.72 23.72 28.22
N ASN A 333 12.57 24.47 27.12
CA ASN A 333 13.40 25.64 26.83
C ASN A 333 13.14 26.79 27.78
N ALA A 334 11.89 26.96 28.25
CA ALA A 334 11.53 27.98 29.25
C ALA A 334 12.09 27.65 30.66
N ASP A 335 12.03 26.36 31.06
CA ASP A 335 12.59 25.91 32.34
C ASP A 335 14.12 25.87 32.33
N GLY A 336 14.74 25.51 31.19
CA GLY A 336 16.20 25.57 31.02
C GLY A 336 16.75 27.01 31.17
N LYS A 337 16.03 28.01 30.66
CA LYS A 337 16.41 29.42 30.85
C LYS A 337 16.27 29.90 32.29
N LYS A 338 15.26 29.37 33.05
CA LYS A 338 15.11 29.73 34.48
C LYS A 338 16.19 29.15 35.37
N THR A 339 16.76 28.01 35.00
CA THR A 339 17.82 27.33 35.77
C THR A 339 19.19 28.03 35.57
N PHE A 340 19.43 28.66 34.41
CA PHE A 340 20.67 29.41 34.14
C PHE A 340 20.71 30.77 34.88
N VAL A 341 19.55 31.42 35.03
CA VAL A 341 19.47 32.74 35.73
C VAL A 341 19.60 32.60 37.28
N ARG A 342 19.43 31.39 37.86
CA ARG A 342 19.54 31.13 39.30
C ARG A 342 20.96 30.75 39.77
N LYS A 343 21.94 30.63 38.87
CA LYS A 343 23.32 30.27 39.22
C LYS A 343 24.27 31.48 39.32
N ASP A 344 23.82 32.69 38.99
CA ASP A 344 24.60 33.92 39.01
C ASP A 344 24.13 34.91 40.09
N ASN A 345 23.53 34.42 41.21
CA ASN A 345 23.24 35.21 42.40
C ASN A 345 23.79 34.53 43.65
#